data_cec8d444fa156a233e5bc11fbe5cd005
#
_entry.id   cec8d444fa156a233e5bc11fbe5cd005
#
_cell.length_a   1.000
_cell.length_b   1.000
_cell.length_c   1.000
_cell.angle_alpha   90.00
_cell.angle_beta   90.00
_cell.angle_gamma   90.00
#
_symmetry.space_group_name_H-M   'P 1'
#
loop_
_entity.id
_entity.type
_entity.pdbx_description
1 polymer ?
#
loop_
_entity_poly.entity_id
_entity_poly.type
_entity_poly.pdbx_seq_one_letter_code
_entity_poly.pdbx_strand_id
1 'polypeptide(L)'
;MNAIRIAIFTAGAVGLAAAGYWWNQDRQGSSVTGEPLAQVVVPSLLTPIAERGRIAFEANCAQCHGTNSSGRDGIAPPLVHKIYEPNHHGDIAFTLAVRHGVRAHHWQFGDMPPIEGVGDETVAEITAYIRELQRANGIN
;
A
#
# COMPACT_ATOMS: atom_id res chain seq x y z
N MET A 1 -49.70 -37.40 -8.20
CA MET A 1 -48.83 -37.20 -7.00
C MET A 1 -47.35 -36.99 -7.32
N ASN A 2 -46.91 -37.08 -8.57
CA ASN A 2 -45.46 -37.04 -8.90
C ASN A 2 -44.92 -35.68 -9.36
N ALA A 3 -45.75 -34.77 -9.86
CA ALA A 3 -45.30 -33.47 -10.38
C ALA A 3 -44.84 -32.48 -9.27
N ILE A 4 -45.49 -32.48 -8.11
CA ILE A 4 -45.15 -31.57 -6.99
C ILE A 4 -43.83 -31.96 -6.34
N ARG A 5 -43.49 -33.24 -6.28
CA ARG A 5 -42.19 -33.70 -5.72
C ARG A 5 -41.01 -33.34 -6.59
N ILE A 6 -41.15 -33.33 -7.92
CA ILE A 6 -40.08 -32.94 -8.85
C ILE A 6 -39.77 -31.44 -8.74
N ALA A 7 -40.82 -30.59 -8.61
CA ALA A 7 -40.63 -29.14 -8.50
C ALA A 7 -39.88 -28.72 -7.21
N ILE A 8 -40.07 -29.43 -6.10
CA ILE A 8 -39.39 -29.13 -4.84
C ILE A 8 -37.88 -29.47 -4.91
N PHE A 9 -37.54 -30.58 -5.58
CA PHE A 9 -36.12 -30.96 -5.74
C PHE A 9 -35.36 -30.04 -6.67
N THR A 10 -35.98 -29.52 -7.74
CA THR A 10 -35.30 -28.58 -8.66
C THR A 10 -35.10 -27.20 -8.03
N ALA A 11 -36.04 -26.69 -7.26
CA ALA A 11 -35.90 -25.42 -6.56
C ALA A 11 -34.79 -25.46 -5.48
N GLY A 12 -34.65 -26.58 -4.76
CA GLY A 12 -33.60 -26.78 -3.79
C GLY A 12 -32.20 -26.83 -4.42
N ALA A 13 -32.05 -27.51 -5.56
CA ALA A 13 -30.76 -27.60 -6.27
C ALA A 13 -30.29 -26.26 -6.83
N VAL A 14 -31.17 -25.42 -7.35
CA VAL A 14 -30.87 -24.08 -7.86
C VAL A 14 -30.47 -23.15 -6.71
N GLY A 15 -31.16 -23.23 -5.56
CA GLY A 15 -30.82 -22.43 -4.37
C GLY A 15 -29.45 -22.78 -3.80
N LEU A 16 -29.08 -24.05 -3.75
CA LEU A 16 -27.74 -24.48 -3.27
C LEU A 16 -26.64 -24.11 -4.25
N ALA A 17 -26.87 -24.17 -5.55
CA ALA A 17 -25.92 -23.75 -6.57
C ALA A 17 -25.68 -22.22 -6.53
N ALA A 18 -26.75 -21.43 -6.36
CA ALA A 18 -26.63 -19.98 -6.21
C ALA A 18 -25.89 -19.61 -4.93
N ALA A 19 -26.22 -20.22 -3.79
CA ALA A 19 -25.53 -19.99 -2.53
C ALA A 19 -24.05 -20.38 -2.61
N GLY A 20 -23.72 -21.50 -3.26
CA GLY A 20 -22.33 -21.91 -3.50
C GLY A 20 -21.58 -20.94 -4.41
N TYR A 21 -22.24 -20.40 -5.44
CA TYR A 21 -21.66 -19.40 -6.35
C TYR A 21 -21.34 -18.09 -5.61
N TRP A 22 -22.27 -17.54 -4.82
CA TRP A 22 -22.05 -16.34 -4.00
C TRP A 22 -20.98 -16.56 -2.93
N TRP A 23 -20.99 -17.72 -2.26
CA TRP A 23 -19.97 -18.10 -1.28
C TRP A 23 -18.55 -18.18 -1.90
N ASN A 24 -18.46 -18.65 -3.14
CA ASN A 24 -17.17 -18.73 -3.85
C ASN A 24 -16.70 -17.36 -4.35
N GLN A 25 -17.59 -16.43 -4.66
CA GLN A 25 -17.23 -15.06 -5.02
C GLN A 25 -16.66 -14.28 -3.83
N ASP A 26 -17.24 -14.44 -2.64
CA ASP A 26 -16.71 -13.82 -1.43
C ASP A 26 -15.31 -14.35 -1.04
N ARG A 27 -14.95 -15.54 -1.51
CA ARG A 27 -13.63 -16.14 -1.30
C ARG A 27 -12.59 -15.73 -2.34
N GLN A 28 -12.97 -15.05 -3.39
CA GLN A 28 -12.02 -14.36 -4.26
C GLN A 28 -11.57 -13.08 -3.53
N GLY A 29 -10.87 -13.29 -2.42
CA GLY A 29 -10.16 -12.24 -1.72
C GLY A 29 -9.36 -11.43 -2.72
N SER A 30 -9.35 -10.11 -2.58
CA SER A 30 -8.62 -9.17 -3.41
C SER A 30 -7.27 -9.77 -3.75
N SER A 31 -7.07 -10.12 -5.01
CA SER A 31 -5.78 -10.65 -5.46
C SER A 31 -4.75 -9.55 -5.23
N VAL A 32 -3.76 -9.82 -4.38
CA VAL A 32 -2.62 -8.91 -4.19
C VAL A 32 -1.91 -8.80 -5.52
N THR A 33 -2.09 -7.69 -6.22
CA THR A 33 -1.53 -7.49 -7.56
C THR A 33 -0.11 -6.96 -7.50
N GLY A 34 0.25 -6.25 -6.42
CA GLY A 34 1.50 -5.53 -6.30
C GLY A 34 1.64 -4.33 -7.25
N GLU A 35 0.56 -3.97 -7.96
CA GLU A 35 0.51 -2.83 -8.86
C GLU A 35 0.65 -1.50 -8.10
N PRO A 36 1.19 -0.46 -8.75
CA PRO A 36 1.29 0.86 -8.15
C PRO A 36 -0.10 1.40 -7.74
N LEU A 37 -0.20 1.93 -6.52
CA LEU A 37 -1.44 2.52 -5.99
C LEU A 37 -1.59 4.01 -6.35
N ALA A 38 -0.49 4.70 -6.64
CA ALA A 38 -0.48 6.10 -7.02
C ALA A 38 0.34 6.32 -8.30
N GLN A 39 -0.14 7.23 -9.15
CA GLN A 39 0.66 7.78 -10.24
C GLN A 39 1.44 8.97 -9.69
N VAL A 40 2.76 8.85 -9.62
CA VAL A 40 3.62 9.85 -8.99
C VAL A 40 4.34 10.66 -10.07
N VAL A 41 4.11 11.98 -10.05
CA VAL A 41 4.89 12.93 -10.83
C VAL A 41 6.26 13.09 -10.15
N VAL A 42 7.31 12.79 -10.87
CA VAL A 42 8.69 12.94 -10.39
C VAL A 42 9.25 14.25 -10.92
N PRO A 43 9.80 15.13 -10.07
CA PRO A 43 10.47 16.35 -10.51
C PRO A 43 11.62 16.03 -11.48
N SER A 44 11.81 16.87 -12.49
CA SER A 44 12.93 16.73 -13.44
C SER A 44 14.30 16.95 -12.78
N LEU A 45 14.33 17.66 -11.67
CA LEU A 45 15.52 17.89 -10.86
C LEU A 45 15.16 17.70 -9.39
N LEU A 46 15.98 16.94 -8.68
CA LEU A 46 15.92 16.78 -7.24
C LEU A 46 17.08 17.58 -6.62
N THR A 47 16.90 18.05 -5.40
CA THR A 47 18.02 18.59 -4.64
C THR A 47 19.06 17.49 -4.37
N PRO A 48 20.35 17.84 -4.13
CA PRO A 48 21.38 16.84 -3.86
C PRO A 48 21.06 15.90 -2.69
N ILE A 49 20.38 16.38 -1.66
CA ILE A 49 19.93 15.55 -0.54
C ILE A 49 18.82 14.60 -0.95
N ALA A 50 17.85 15.06 -1.71
CA ALA A 50 16.76 14.23 -2.20
C ALA A 50 17.23 13.19 -3.22
N GLU A 51 18.25 13.51 -4.02
CA GLU A 51 18.82 12.52 -4.95
C GLU A 51 19.54 11.38 -4.20
N ARG A 52 20.28 11.68 -3.13
CA ARG A 52 20.83 10.62 -2.26
C ARG A 52 19.70 9.83 -1.60
N GLY A 53 18.64 10.53 -1.15
CA GLY A 53 17.45 9.92 -0.59
C GLY A 53 16.73 9.00 -1.57
N ARG A 54 16.66 9.35 -2.86
CA ARG A 54 16.11 8.51 -3.92
C ARG A 54 16.88 7.18 -4.03
N ILE A 55 18.20 7.26 -4.08
CA ILE A 55 19.07 6.07 -4.16
C ILE A 55 18.87 5.18 -2.93
N ALA A 56 18.87 5.79 -1.74
CA ALA A 56 18.65 5.07 -0.49
C ALA A 56 17.25 4.46 -0.39
N PHE A 57 16.22 5.17 -0.86
CA PHE A 57 14.84 4.69 -0.92
C PHE A 57 14.70 3.47 -1.84
N GLU A 58 15.28 3.53 -3.02
CA GLU A 58 15.24 2.42 -3.98
C GLU A 58 15.92 1.17 -3.41
N ALA A 59 17.01 1.34 -2.69
CA ALA A 59 17.74 0.22 -2.09
C ALA A 59 17.02 -0.44 -0.90
N ASN A 60 16.28 0.33 -0.11
CA ASN A 60 15.79 -0.13 1.20
C ASN A 60 14.26 -0.15 1.33
N CYS A 61 13.52 0.63 0.53
CA CYS A 61 12.11 0.88 0.73
C CYS A 61 11.23 0.49 -0.47
N ALA A 62 11.77 0.64 -1.69
CA ALA A 62 10.98 0.48 -2.92
C ALA A 62 10.46 -0.94 -3.13
N GLN A 63 11.10 -1.96 -2.56
CA GLN A 63 10.62 -3.33 -2.63
C GLN A 63 9.18 -3.45 -2.08
N CYS A 64 8.86 -2.71 -1.02
CA CYS A 64 7.54 -2.68 -0.43
C CYS A 64 6.73 -1.47 -0.92
N HIS A 65 7.29 -0.24 -0.84
CA HIS A 65 6.56 1.00 -1.11
C HIS A 65 6.50 1.41 -2.60
N GLY A 66 7.00 0.57 -3.48
CA GLY A 66 6.98 0.79 -4.94
C GLY A 66 7.98 1.86 -5.41
N THR A 67 8.28 1.85 -6.69
CA THR A 67 9.12 2.85 -7.34
C THR A 67 8.52 4.24 -7.15
N ASN A 68 9.35 5.23 -6.88
CA ASN A 68 8.91 6.60 -6.60
C ASN A 68 7.88 6.70 -5.47
N SER A 69 7.89 5.75 -4.54
CA SER A 69 6.97 5.78 -3.39
C SER A 69 5.49 5.68 -3.76
N SER A 70 5.20 5.01 -4.89
CA SER A 70 3.84 4.87 -5.45
C SER A 70 2.94 3.90 -4.68
N GLY A 71 3.50 3.19 -3.70
CA GLY A 71 2.83 2.05 -3.05
C GLY A 71 2.78 0.81 -3.93
N ARG A 72 2.39 -0.31 -3.34
CA ARG A 72 2.12 -1.57 -4.03
C ARG A 72 0.87 -2.22 -3.44
N ASP A 73 -0.11 -2.48 -4.28
CA ASP A 73 -1.40 -3.03 -3.87
C ASP A 73 -1.23 -4.33 -3.08
N GLY A 74 -1.87 -4.37 -1.90
CA GLY A 74 -1.82 -5.49 -0.97
C GLY A 74 -0.47 -5.69 -0.26
N ILE A 75 0.54 -4.84 -0.48
CA ILE A 75 1.89 -4.98 0.08
C ILE A 75 2.22 -3.81 1.01
N ALA A 76 2.23 -2.56 0.49
CA ALA A 76 2.54 -1.39 1.30
C ALA A 76 1.98 -0.10 0.67
N PRO A 77 1.69 0.92 1.49
CA PRO A 77 1.04 2.14 1.04
C PRO A 77 1.95 3.03 0.20
N PRO A 78 1.35 3.89 -0.65
CA PRO A 78 2.06 5.00 -1.28
C PRO A 78 2.42 6.04 -0.22
N LEU A 79 3.68 6.51 -0.17
CA LEU A 79 4.06 7.60 0.73
C LEU A 79 3.84 8.97 0.08
N VAL A 80 3.60 9.01 -1.24
CA VAL A 80 3.06 10.18 -1.94
C VAL A 80 1.54 10.12 -1.88
N HIS A 81 1.02 10.39 -0.69
CA HIS A 81 -0.40 10.39 -0.39
C HIS A 81 -0.70 11.39 0.73
N LYS A 82 -1.88 12.00 0.72
CA LYS A 82 -2.26 13.05 1.68
C LYS A 82 -2.18 12.60 3.15
N ILE A 83 -2.40 11.33 3.44
CA ILE A 83 -2.21 10.78 4.80
C ILE A 83 -0.78 11.05 5.33
N TYR A 84 0.22 11.09 4.45
CA TYR A 84 1.62 11.29 4.83
C TYR A 84 2.08 12.74 4.69
N GLU A 85 1.16 13.71 4.56
CA GLU A 85 1.50 15.13 4.56
C GLU A 85 2.22 15.54 5.86
N PRO A 86 3.06 16.61 5.82
CA PRO A 86 3.86 17.02 7.00
C PRO A 86 3.03 17.32 8.25
N ASN A 87 1.82 17.84 8.09
CA ASN A 87 0.92 18.19 9.21
C ASN A 87 0.28 16.97 9.88
N HIS A 88 0.28 15.81 9.20
CA HIS A 88 -0.27 14.57 9.75
C HIS A 88 0.83 13.58 10.12
N HIS A 89 1.83 13.39 9.24
CA HIS A 89 3.01 12.59 9.50
C HIS A 89 4.27 13.45 9.30
N GLY A 90 4.69 14.13 10.37
CA GLY A 90 5.94 14.91 10.36
C GLY A 90 7.16 14.05 10.08
N ASP A 91 8.30 14.68 9.75
CA ASP A 91 9.51 13.97 9.31
C ASP A 91 10.01 12.93 10.32
N ILE A 92 9.86 13.20 11.61
CA ILE A 92 10.22 12.25 12.67
C ILE A 92 9.43 10.94 12.58
N ALA A 93 8.23 10.94 12.02
CA ALA A 93 7.44 9.73 11.87
C ALA A 93 8.11 8.69 10.96
N PHE A 94 8.86 9.14 9.93
CA PHE A 94 9.63 8.25 9.06
C PHE A 94 10.77 7.59 9.83
N THR A 95 11.49 8.35 10.67
CA THR A 95 12.55 7.80 11.53
C THR A 95 12.01 6.76 12.51
N LEU A 96 10.88 7.07 13.16
CA LEU A 96 10.25 6.14 14.09
C LEU A 96 9.73 4.88 13.39
N ALA A 97 9.18 5.01 12.17
CA ALA A 97 8.73 3.89 11.37
C ALA A 97 9.87 2.95 11.00
N VAL A 98 11.01 3.49 10.56
CA VAL A 98 12.19 2.69 10.22
C VAL A 98 12.77 1.99 11.46
N ARG A 99 12.85 2.68 12.60
CA ARG A 99 13.43 2.14 13.82
C ARG A 99 12.57 1.09 14.53
N HIS A 100 11.26 1.32 14.58
CA HIS A 100 10.35 0.56 15.44
C HIS A 100 9.30 -0.24 14.67
N GLY A 101 9.23 -0.03 13.35
CA GLY A 101 8.11 -0.50 12.55
C GLY A 101 6.84 0.31 12.81
N VAL A 102 5.77 -0.07 12.13
CA VAL A 102 4.46 0.57 12.26
C VAL A 102 3.38 -0.49 12.36
N ARG A 103 2.51 -0.38 13.39
CA ARG A 103 1.26 -1.12 13.38
C ARG A 103 0.33 -0.49 12.35
N ALA A 104 -0.23 -1.29 11.45
CA ALA A 104 -1.16 -0.83 10.43
C ALA A 104 -2.37 -0.12 11.05
N HIS A 105 -2.67 1.10 10.60
CA HIS A 105 -3.76 1.91 11.14
C HIS A 105 -4.49 2.75 10.07
N HIS A 106 -3.87 2.99 8.91
CA HIS A 106 -4.51 3.68 7.77
C HIS A 106 -4.80 2.73 6.60
N TRP A 107 -4.03 1.64 6.48
CA TRP A 107 -4.10 0.70 5.37
C TRP A 107 -4.22 -0.72 5.88
N GLN A 108 -4.80 -1.61 5.08
CA GLN A 108 -5.01 -3.01 5.44
C GLN A 108 -3.91 -3.94 4.85
N PHE A 109 -2.70 -3.42 4.68
CA PHE A 109 -1.59 -4.17 4.09
C PHE A 109 -0.73 -4.92 5.13
N GLY A 110 -1.11 -4.85 6.40
CA GLY A 110 -0.33 -5.41 7.50
C GLY A 110 0.66 -4.41 8.09
N ASP A 111 1.40 -4.87 9.10
CA ASP A 111 2.34 -4.06 9.85
C ASP A 111 3.65 -3.89 9.06
N MET A 112 4.27 -2.72 9.14
CA MET A 112 5.62 -2.50 8.65
C MET A 112 6.62 -2.99 9.71
N PRO A 113 7.56 -3.91 9.39
CA PRO A 113 8.62 -4.28 10.32
C PRO A 113 9.65 -3.16 10.46
N PRO A 114 10.44 -3.13 11.55
CA PRO A 114 11.65 -2.31 11.63
C PRO A 114 12.61 -2.65 10.49
N ILE A 115 13.35 -1.65 10.01
CA ILE A 115 14.34 -1.83 8.93
C ILE A 115 15.74 -1.66 9.54
N GLU A 116 16.46 -2.77 9.63
CA GLU A 116 17.82 -2.78 10.16
C GLU A 116 18.82 -2.20 9.15
N GLY A 117 19.91 -1.62 9.66
CA GLY A 117 21.01 -1.12 8.83
C GLY A 117 20.78 0.24 8.18
N VAL A 118 19.62 0.88 8.36
CA VAL A 118 19.34 2.22 7.85
C VAL A 118 19.44 3.23 8.97
N GLY A 119 20.50 4.05 8.97
CA GLY A 119 20.73 5.08 9.99
C GLY A 119 19.87 6.32 9.79
N ASP A 120 19.75 7.14 10.85
CA ASP A 120 18.88 8.33 10.87
C ASP A 120 19.22 9.36 9.78
N GLU A 121 20.51 9.55 9.47
CA GLU A 121 20.93 10.44 8.39
C GLU A 121 20.38 9.96 7.05
N THR A 122 20.48 8.66 6.79
CA THR A 122 19.91 8.04 5.57
C THR A 122 18.38 8.20 5.55
N VAL A 123 17.71 8.02 6.69
CA VAL A 123 16.25 8.23 6.77
C VAL A 123 15.89 9.69 6.51
N ALA A 124 16.69 10.66 6.99
CA ALA A 124 16.47 12.08 6.70
C ALA A 124 16.61 12.39 5.20
N GLU A 125 17.59 11.79 4.50
CA GLU A 125 17.72 11.90 3.06
C GLU A 125 16.53 11.28 2.31
N ILE A 126 16.10 10.08 2.71
CA ILE A 126 14.89 9.41 2.18
C ILE A 126 13.67 10.30 2.39
N THR A 127 13.52 10.88 3.57
CA THR A 127 12.39 11.77 3.88
C THR A 127 12.42 13.01 2.98
N ALA A 128 13.60 13.62 2.77
CA ALA A 128 13.75 14.75 1.85
C ALA A 128 13.28 14.40 0.42
N TYR A 129 13.65 13.22 -0.07
CA TYR A 129 13.16 12.70 -1.35
C TYR A 129 11.64 12.56 -1.38
N ILE A 130 11.04 11.90 -0.39
CA ILE A 130 9.60 11.73 -0.30
C ILE A 130 8.89 13.10 -0.26
N ARG A 131 9.42 14.06 0.50
CA ARG A 131 8.86 15.42 0.57
C ARG A 131 8.92 16.16 -0.76
N GLU A 132 9.97 15.97 -1.55
CA GLU A 132 10.03 16.57 -2.89
C GLU A 132 9.01 15.93 -3.83
N LEU A 133 8.85 14.61 -3.78
CA LEU A 133 7.77 13.94 -4.52
C LEU A 133 6.40 14.46 -4.07
N GLN A 134 6.14 14.55 -2.77
CA GLN A 134 4.88 15.06 -2.24
C GLN A 134 4.56 16.46 -2.78
N ARG A 135 5.52 17.40 -2.69
CA ARG A 135 5.33 18.76 -3.23
C ARG A 135 5.03 18.77 -4.73
N ALA A 136 5.72 17.96 -5.51
CA ALA A 136 5.48 17.84 -6.95
C ALA A 136 4.08 17.28 -7.28
N ASN A 137 3.45 16.61 -6.32
CA ASN A 137 2.11 16.03 -6.44
C ASN A 137 1.05 16.81 -5.63
N GLY A 138 1.35 18.06 -5.23
CA GLY A 138 0.39 18.95 -4.57
C GLY A 138 0.12 18.63 -3.09
N ILE A 139 1.01 17.90 -2.43
CA ILE A 139 0.94 17.55 -1.00
C ILE A 139 1.97 18.39 -0.24
N ASN A 140 1.50 19.28 0.67
CA ASN A 140 2.32 20.26 1.40
C ASN A 140 2.04 20.20 2.90
#